data_f0f23cf5dacf02ed75ff60077efdb6ea
#
_entry.id   f0f23cf5dacf02ed75ff60077efdb6ea
#
_cell.length_a   1.000
_cell.length_b   1.000
_cell.length_c   1.000
_cell.angle_alpha   90.00
_cell.angle_beta   90.00
_cell.angle_gamma   90.00
#
_symmetry.space_group_name_H-M   'P 1'
#
loop_
_entity.id
_entity.type
_entity.pdbx_description
1 polymer ?
#
loop_
_entity_poly.entity_id
_entity_poly.type
_entity_poly.pdbx_seq_one_letter_code
_entity_poly.pdbx_strand_id
1 'polypeptide(L)'
;MSTLSVIIPTYNEIDYIEDAIKSVAFADEIIVIDSYSTDGTKEKAISLGCTVLERKFDNFSNQKNHAISSATSDWVLFLDGDERVTQKLRLEILSVIKSDKHSGYKISFPHFYMNRFLYHKVDRVVRLVKNKNIKFTGDVHEKLHVDGSIGTLKNFMIHYTYKGLFHLLEKKDSYAWFQANTSFKKGKKATYFHLIFKPFYRFFSSYILKRGFMDGVPGLALASINAYGVFSRYVKIILIQKGLK
;
A
#
# COMPACT_ATOMS: atom_id res chain seq x y z
N MET A 1 -3.00 -11.26 -28.57
CA MET A 1 -2.50 -10.09 -27.80
C MET A 1 -2.54 -10.48 -26.34
N SER A 2 -1.53 -10.09 -25.54
CA SER A 2 -1.57 -10.37 -24.11
C SER A 2 -2.68 -9.57 -23.45
N THR A 3 -3.49 -10.22 -22.63
CA THR A 3 -4.64 -9.64 -21.92
C THR A 3 -4.26 -9.27 -20.49
N LEU A 4 -5.00 -8.32 -19.89
CA LEU A 4 -4.74 -7.76 -18.56
C LEU A 4 -6.00 -7.76 -17.71
N SER A 5 -5.98 -8.43 -16.56
CA SER A 5 -6.94 -8.26 -15.48
C SER A 5 -6.40 -7.28 -14.43
N VAL A 6 -7.26 -6.41 -13.91
CA VAL A 6 -6.94 -5.56 -12.75
C VAL A 6 -7.76 -6.00 -11.55
N ILE A 7 -7.08 -6.25 -10.42
CA ILE A 7 -7.72 -6.64 -9.16
C ILE A 7 -7.67 -5.47 -8.19
N ILE A 8 -8.85 -5.07 -7.69
CA ILE A 8 -9.02 -3.94 -6.76
C ILE A 8 -9.68 -4.42 -5.47
N PRO A 9 -8.92 -4.68 -4.39
CA PRO A 9 -9.49 -4.92 -3.06
C PRO A 9 -10.09 -3.63 -2.51
N THR A 10 -11.33 -3.69 -1.97
CA THR A 10 -12.01 -2.53 -1.42
C THR A 10 -12.71 -2.80 -0.09
N TYR A 11 -12.82 -1.74 0.72
CA TYR A 11 -13.70 -1.66 1.88
C TYR A 11 -13.98 -0.19 2.20
N ASN A 12 -15.23 0.27 1.96
CA ASN A 12 -15.67 1.64 2.19
C ASN A 12 -14.76 2.69 1.51
N GLU A 13 -14.65 2.61 0.19
CA GLU A 13 -13.81 3.47 -0.66
C GLU A 13 -14.64 4.27 -1.69
N ILE A 14 -15.89 4.65 -1.35
CA ILE A 14 -16.82 5.35 -2.27
C ILE A 14 -16.20 6.61 -2.89
N ASP A 15 -15.43 7.36 -2.12
CA ASP A 15 -14.78 8.60 -2.56
C ASP A 15 -13.62 8.37 -3.55
N TYR A 16 -13.13 7.13 -3.65
CA TYR A 16 -11.92 6.81 -4.42
C TYR A 16 -12.14 5.80 -5.53
N ILE A 17 -13.10 4.89 -5.38
CA ILE A 17 -13.25 3.71 -6.25
C ILE A 17 -13.52 4.08 -7.72
N GLU A 18 -14.31 5.11 -7.99
CA GLU A 18 -14.64 5.53 -9.35
C GLU A 18 -13.41 5.93 -10.15
N ASP A 19 -12.56 6.78 -9.56
CA ASP A 19 -11.34 7.23 -10.23
C ASP A 19 -10.30 6.10 -10.34
N ALA A 20 -10.26 5.16 -9.39
CA ALA A 20 -9.41 3.97 -9.48
C ALA A 20 -9.78 3.16 -10.72
N ILE A 21 -11.06 2.81 -10.85
CA ILE A 21 -11.60 2.05 -11.99
C ILE A 21 -11.35 2.80 -13.31
N LYS A 22 -11.65 4.09 -13.38
CA LYS A 22 -11.41 4.91 -14.59
C LYS A 22 -9.94 4.93 -14.99
N SER A 23 -9.01 4.93 -14.04
CA SER A 23 -7.57 4.95 -14.32
C SER A 23 -7.07 3.66 -14.99
N VAL A 24 -7.83 2.56 -14.87
CA VAL A 24 -7.51 1.24 -15.43
C VAL A 24 -8.52 0.75 -16.46
N ALA A 25 -9.37 1.62 -16.98
CA ALA A 25 -10.36 1.30 -18.02
C ALA A 25 -9.76 0.78 -19.35
N PHE A 26 -8.44 0.71 -19.45
CA PHE A 26 -7.70 0.11 -20.57
C PHE A 26 -7.46 -1.40 -20.40
N ALA A 27 -7.78 -1.96 -19.24
CA ALA A 27 -7.68 -3.39 -18.96
C ALA A 27 -8.81 -4.16 -19.65
N ASP A 28 -8.57 -5.43 -19.96
CA ASP A 28 -9.57 -6.32 -20.56
C ASP A 28 -10.59 -6.78 -19.52
N GLU A 29 -10.18 -6.81 -18.23
CA GLU A 29 -11.02 -7.24 -17.12
C GLU A 29 -10.71 -6.43 -15.87
N ILE A 30 -11.73 -5.98 -15.13
CA ILE A 30 -11.59 -5.32 -13.83
C ILE A 30 -12.40 -6.09 -12.80
N ILE A 31 -11.71 -6.65 -11.80
CA ILE A 31 -12.27 -7.42 -10.69
C ILE A 31 -12.14 -6.60 -9.41
N VAL A 32 -13.28 -6.22 -8.84
CA VAL A 32 -13.33 -5.58 -7.51
C VAL A 32 -13.66 -6.65 -6.48
N ILE A 33 -12.79 -6.85 -5.48
CA ILE A 33 -13.10 -7.73 -4.37
C ILE A 33 -13.48 -6.91 -3.15
N ASP A 34 -14.77 -6.90 -2.85
CA ASP A 34 -15.38 -6.07 -1.82
C ASP A 34 -15.48 -6.80 -0.49
N SER A 35 -15.10 -6.13 0.59
CA SER A 35 -15.12 -6.66 1.97
C SER A 35 -16.42 -6.33 2.70
N TYR A 36 -17.57 -6.37 2.00
CA TYR A 36 -18.90 -5.97 2.48
C TYR A 36 -18.94 -4.48 2.83
N SER A 37 -18.63 -3.63 1.87
CA SER A 37 -18.78 -2.17 1.99
C SER A 37 -20.24 -1.77 2.25
N THR A 38 -20.43 -0.71 3.04
CA THR A 38 -21.74 -0.18 3.43
C THR A 38 -21.99 1.25 2.96
N ASP A 39 -21.03 1.83 2.21
CA ASP A 39 -21.03 3.23 1.78
C ASP A 39 -21.43 3.44 0.32
N GLY A 40 -21.81 2.36 -0.41
CA GLY A 40 -22.14 2.40 -1.83
C GLY A 40 -20.98 2.07 -2.78
N THR A 41 -19.80 1.70 -2.23
CA THR A 41 -18.61 1.33 -3.03
C THR A 41 -18.91 0.20 -4.02
N LYS A 42 -19.59 -0.86 -3.56
CA LYS A 42 -19.94 -2.03 -4.37
C LYS A 42 -20.85 -1.65 -5.54
N GLU A 43 -21.94 -0.92 -5.25
CA GLU A 43 -22.93 -0.48 -6.23
C GLU A 43 -22.28 0.40 -7.29
N LYS A 44 -21.36 1.28 -6.87
CA LYS A 44 -20.59 2.11 -7.79
C LYS A 44 -19.72 1.26 -8.72
N ALA A 45 -19.00 0.26 -8.20
CA ALA A 45 -18.15 -0.63 -9.01
C ALA A 45 -18.99 -1.42 -10.04
N ILE A 46 -20.16 -1.95 -9.64
CA ILE A 46 -21.10 -2.62 -10.54
C ILE A 46 -21.57 -1.68 -11.66
N SER A 47 -21.95 -0.44 -11.30
CA SER A 47 -22.42 0.54 -12.27
C SER A 47 -21.38 0.95 -13.32
N LEU A 48 -20.09 0.75 -12.99
CA LEU A 48 -18.95 1.00 -13.89
C LEU A 48 -18.54 -0.25 -14.70
N GLY A 49 -19.32 -1.33 -14.63
CA GLY A 49 -19.10 -2.55 -15.42
C GLY A 49 -18.03 -3.50 -14.87
N CYS A 50 -17.64 -3.37 -13.62
CA CYS A 50 -16.68 -4.27 -13.00
C CYS A 50 -17.31 -5.60 -12.59
N THR A 51 -16.54 -6.67 -12.63
CA THR A 51 -16.87 -7.92 -11.92
C THR A 51 -16.65 -7.72 -10.44
N VAL A 52 -17.70 -7.81 -9.62
CA VAL A 52 -17.61 -7.63 -8.17
C VAL A 52 -17.73 -8.96 -7.46
N LEU A 53 -16.72 -9.29 -6.65
CA LEU A 53 -16.69 -10.45 -5.76
C LEU A 53 -16.84 -9.96 -4.32
N GLU A 54 -17.74 -10.57 -3.56
CA GLU A 54 -17.91 -10.26 -2.13
C GLU A 54 -17.23 -11.33 -1.28
N ARG A 55 -16.36 -10.91 -0.36
CA ARG A 55 -15.70 -11.82 0.57
C ARG A 55 -15.42 -11.13 1.89
N LYS A 56 -15.82 -11.77 3.01
CA LYS A 56 -15.50 -11.27 4.35
C LYS A 56 -13.99 -11.18 4.52
N PHE A 57 -13.52 -10.01 4.96
CA PHE A 57 -12.11 -9.76 5.18
C PHE A 57 -11.58 -10.60 6.35
N ASP A 58 -10.53 -11.35 6.12
CA ASP A 58 -9.74 -12.05 7.13
C ASP A 58 -8.26 -11.57 7.11
N ASN A 59 -7.67 -11.49 5.91
CA ASN A 59 -6.36 -10.88 5.68
C ASN A 59 -6.20 -10.49 4.20
N PHE A 60 -5.23 -9.64 3.89
CA PHE A 60 -4.98 -9.15 2.53
C PHE A 60 -4.55 -10.26 1.56
N SER A 61 -3.78 -11.25 2.02
CA SER A 61 -3.33 -12.35 1.15
C SER A 61 -4.50 -13.18 0.66
N ASN A 62 -5.40 -13.58 1.54
CA ASN A 62 -6.56 -14.40 1.18
C ASN A 62 -7.54 -13.62 0.29
N GLN A 63 -7.71 -12.33 0.55
CA GLN A 63 -8.53 -11.45 -0.28
C GLN A 63 -8.01 -11.41 -1.73
N LYS A 64 -6.72 -11.11 -1.90
CA LYS A 64 -6.10 -11.05 -3.22
C LYS A 64 -6.04 -12.41 -3.91
N ASN A 65 -5.73 -13.50 -3.17
CA ASN A 65 -5.70 -14.86 -3.72
C ASN A 65 -7.09 -15.31 -4.23
N HIS A 66 -8.15 -14.93 -3.52
CA HIS A 66 -9.52 -15.24 -3.98
C HIS A 66 -9.82 -14.52 -5.30
N ALA A 67 -9.44 -13.25 -5.45
CA ALA A 67 -9.63 -12.53 -6.70
C ALA A 67 -8.75 -13.05 -7.84
N ILE A 68 -7.51 -13.50 -7.56
CA ILE A 68 -6.63 -14.13 -8.56
C ILE A 68 -7.29 -15.35 -9.19
N SER A 69 -7.99 -16.17 -8.41
CA SER A 69 -8.64 -17.38 -8.94
C SER A 69 -9.76 -17.08 -9.94
N SER A 70 -10.26 -15.86 -9.98
CA SER A 70 -11.31 -15.41 -10.92
C SER A 70 -10.74 -14.62 -12.10
N ALA A 71 -9.44 -14.25 -12.07
CA ALA A 71 -8.81 -13.52 -13.16
C ALA A 71 -8.54 -14.45 -14.36
N THR A 72 -8.99 -14.04 -15.54
CA THR A 72 -8.92 -14.86 -16.78
C THR A 72 -7.81 -14.43 -17.72
N SER A 73 -7.22 -13.25 -17.53
CA SER A 73 -6.21 -12.68 -18.41
C SER A 73 -4.80 -13.24 -18.18
N ASP A 74 -3.90 -13.04 -19.16
CA ASP A 74 -2.50 -13.48 -19.10
C ASP A 74 -1.69 -12.76 -18.02
N TRP A 75 -2.06 -11.50 -17.72
CA TRP A 75 -1.41 -10.64 -16.75
C TRP A 75 -2.40 -10.13 -15.71
N VAL A 76 -1.89 -9.91 -14.49
CA VAL A 76 -2.66 -9.32 -13.39
C VAL A 76 -1.95 -8.08 -12.88
N LEU A 77 -2.69 -6.97 -12.76
CA LEU A 77 -2.26 -5.76 -12.07
C LEU A 77 -3.04 -5.64 -10.76
N PHE A 78 -2.34 -5.49 -9.64
CA PHE A 78 -2.95 -5.18 -8.34
C PHE A 78 -2.98 -3.67 -8.14
N LEU A 79 -4.16 -3.13 -7.85
CA LEU A 79 -4.42 -1.72 -7.61
C LEU A 79 -5.26 -1.56 -6.33
N ASP A 80 -4.81 -0.75 -5.39
CA ASP A 80 -5.63 -0.44 -4.21
C ASP A 80 -6.64 0.69 -4.55
N GLY A 81 -7.78 0.77 -3.85
CA GLY A 81 -8.87 1.72 -4.17
C GLY A 81 -8.43 3.20 -4.19
N ASP A 82 -7.41 3.56 -3.42
CA ASP A 82 -6.83 4.89 -3.36
C ASP A 82 -5.61 5.10 -4.27
N GLU A 83 -5.36 4.15 -5.21
CA GLU A 83 -4.29 4.24 -6.20
C GLU A 83 -4.82 4.60 -7.60
N ARG A 84 -3.96 5.22 -8.44
CA ARG A 84 -4.28 5.60 -9.83
C ARG A 84 -3.12 5.27 -10.77
N VAL A 85 -3.43 4.64 -11.88
CA VAL A 85 -2.48 4.44 -12.98
C VAL A 85 -2.35 5.73 -13.78
N THR A 86 -1.13 6.30 -13.86
CA THR A 86 -0.87 7.48 -14.70
C THR A 86 -0.89 7.12 -16.18
N GLN A 87 -1.18 8.08 -17.06
CA GLN A 87 -1.15 7.85 -18.51
C GLN A 87 0.21 7.31 -19.00
N LYS A 88 1.32 7.80 -18.44
CA LYS A 88 2.66 7.30 -18.78
C LYS A 88 2.87 5.85 -18.33
N LEU A 89 2.40 5.51 -17.12
CA LEU A 89 2.46 4.16 -16.59
C LEU A 89 1.58 3.20 -17.41
N ARG A 90 0.37 3.61 -17.82
CA ARG A 90 -0.50 2.86 -18.73
C ARG A 90 0.24 2.43 -19.99
N LEU A 91 0.86 3.38 -20.70
CA LEU A 91 1.60 3.10 -21.93
C LEU A 91 2.76 2.12 -21.69
N GLU A 92 3.46 2.28 -20.57
CA GLU A 92 4.55 1.39 -20.21
C GLU A 92 4.03 -0.02 -19.87
N ILE A 93 2.94 -0.17 -19.10
CA ILE A 93 2.29 -1.46 -18.81
C ILE A 93 1.93 -2.18 -20.13
N LEU A 94 1.21 -1.51 -21.02
CA LEU A 94 0.82 -2.08 -22.32
C LEU A 94 2.02 -2.49 -23.19
N SER A 95 3.15 -1.80 -23.07
CA SER A 95 4.39 -2.14 -23.77
C SER A 95 5.05 -3.38 -23.16
N VAL A 96 5.17 -3.45 -21.82
CA VAL A 96 5.90 -4.55 -21.18
C VAL A 96 5.14 -5.88 -21.20
N ILE A 97 3.81 -5.88 -21.13
CA ILE A 97 3.02 -7.10 -21.27
C ILE A 97 3.12 -7.72 -22.68
N LYS A 98 3.34 -6.89 -23.70
CA LYS A 98 3.62 -7.37 -25.08
C LYS A 98 5.01 -7.93 -25.23
N SER A 99 6.02 -7.34 -24.55
CA SER A 99 7.42 -7.74 -24.67
C SER A 99 7.74 -9.07 -23.96
N ASP A 100 6.94 -9.45 -23.01
CA ASP A 100 7.00 -10.70 -22.23
C ASP A 100 8.37 -11.02 -21.60
N LYS A 101 9.17 -9.97 -21.33
CA LYS A 101 10.58 -10.10 -20.92
C LYS A 101 10.75 -10.63 -19.49
N HIS A 102 9.84 -10.28 -18.59
CA HIS A 102 9.88 -10.64 -17.17
C HIS A 102 8.56 -11.30 -16.75
N SER A 103 8.59 -12.04 -15.64
CA SER A 103 7.38 -12.63 -15.04
C SER A 103 6.60 -11.65 -14.18
N GLY A 104 7.19 -10.52 -13.82
CA GLY A 104 6.53 -9.46 -13.09
C GLY A 104 7.33 -8.17 -13.08
N TYR A 105 6.69 -7.11 -12.59
CA TYR A 105 7.28 -5.78 -12.54
C TYR A 105 6.95 -5.08 -11.24
N LYS A 106 7.96 -4.41 -10.67
CA LYS A 106 7.79 -3.44 -9.58
C LYS A 106 7.31 -2.11 -10.15
N ILE A 107 6.36 -1.51 -9.48
CA ILE A 107 5.88 -0.15 -9.73
C ILE A 107 6.33 0.75 -8.59
N SER A 108 6.67 1.98 -8.91
CA SER A 108 7.12 2.99 -7.95
C SER A 108 5.95 3.82 -7.45
N PHE A 109 5.94 4.12 -6.15
CA PHE A 109 4.92 4.92 -5.46
C PHE A 109 5.58 6.09 -4.75
N PRO A 110 5.58 7.30 -5.33
CA PRO A 110 5.94 8.50 -4.59
C PRO A 110 4.88 8.77 -3.52
N HIS A 111 5.31 9.11 -2.32
CA HIS A 111 4.38 9.43 -1.24
C HIS A 111 3.63 10.73 -1.54
N PHE A 112 2.31 10.71 -1.42
CA PHE A 112 1.48 11.90 -1.48
C PHE A 112 1.26 12.45 -0.06
N TYR A 113 1.63 13.71 0.17
CA TYR A 113 1.49 14.35 1.47
C TYR A 113 1.38 15.87 1.33
N MET A 114 0.49 16.50 2.08
CA MET A 114 0.22 17.94 2.01
C MET A 114 0.05 18.43 0.57
N ASN A 115 -0.83 17.75 -0.18
CA ASN A 115 -1.21 18.04 -1.56
C ASN A 115 -0.04 18.08 -2.58
N ARG A 116 1.05 17.33 -2.32
CA ARG A 116 2.16 17.16 -3.27
C ARG A 116 2.80 15.78 -3.18
N PHE A 117 3.47 15.37 -4.26
CA PHE A 117 4.24 14.14 -4.27
C PHE A 117 5.66 14.36 -3.73
N LEU A 118 6.13 13.42 -2.93
CA LEU A 118 7.46 13.40 -2.33
C LEU A 118 8.32 12.37 -3.08
N TYR A 119 9.16 12.85 -3.99
CA TYR A 119 9.94 11.97 -4.87
C TYR A 119 11.22 11.42 -4.23
N HIS A 120 11.66 11.95 -3.08
CA HIS A 120 12.81 11.44 -2.35
C HIS A 120 12.46 10.22 -1.49
N LYS A 121 11.18 9.97 -1.29
CA LYS A 121 10.68 8.79 -0.61
C LYS A 121 9.72 8.03 -1.53
N VAL A 122 10.26 7.01 -2.20
CA VAL A 122 9.53 6.19 -3.17
C VAL A 122 9.57 4.75 -2.71
N ASP A 123 8.41 4.16 -2.49
CA ASP A 123 8.29 2.73 -2.29
C ASP A 123 8.19 2.02 -3.66
N ARG A 124 8.72 0.79 -3.75
CA ARG A 124 8.66 -0.05 -4.94
C ARG A 124 8.10 -1.40 -4.58
N VAL A 125 6.97 -1.73 -5.17
CA VAL A 125 6.23 -2.97 -4.88
C VAL A 125 5.94 -3.71 -6.17
N VAL A 126 6.02 -5.05 -6.15
CA VAL A 126 5.58 -5.88 -7.28
C VAL A 126 4.07 -5.76 -7.39
N ARG A 127 3.57 -5.24 -8.51
CA ARG A 127 2.14 -4.99 -8.75
C ARG A 127 1.63 -5.58 -10.07
N LEU A 128 2.47 -5.69 -11.09
CA LEU A 128 2.13 -6.29 -12.38
C LEU A 128 2.84 -7.64 -12.50
N VAL A 129 2.09 -8.71 -12.76
CA VAL A 129 2.63 -10.08 -12.83
C VAL A 129 1.92 -10.91 -13.87
N LYS A 130 2.60 -11.92 -14.44
CA LYS A 130 1.94 -12.96 -15.23
C LYS A 130 0.98 -13.75 -14.34
N ASN A 131 -0.20 -14.06 -14.87
CA ASN A 131 -1.21 -14.87 -14.17
C ASN A 131 -0.84 -16.36 -14.20
N LYS A 132 0.33 -16.70 -13.66
CA LYS A 132 0.82 -18.08 -13.64
C LYS A 132 1.54 -18.35 -12.33
N ASN A 133 1.02 -19.28 -11.54
CA ASN A 133 1.62 -19.72 -10.27
C ASN A 133 1.90 -18.55 -9.29
N ILE A 134 1.04 -17.53 -9.28
CA ILE A 134 1.16 -16.41 -8.37
C ILE A 134 0.35 -16.65 -7.10
N LYS A 135 0.91 -16.28 -5.96
CA LYS A 135 0.25 -16.43 -4.66
C LYS A 135 0.74 -15.40 -3.66
N PHE A 136 -0.18 -14.77 -2.96
CA PHE A 136 0.14 -13.98 -1.77
C PHE A 136 0.25 -14.87 -0.54
N THR A 137 1.21 -14.57 0.35
CA THR A 137 1.38 -15.22 1.66
C THR A 137 1.69 -14.19 2.72
N GLY A 138 1.31 -14.48 3.98
CA GLY A 138 1.48 -13.59 5.13
C GLY A 138 0.21 -12.81 5.46
N ASP A 139 -0.04 -12.59 6.77
CA ASP A 139 -1.28 -11.98 7.25
C ASP A 139 -1.24 -10.45 7.26
N VAL A 140 -0.10 -9.83 7.61
CA VAL A 140 0.05 -8.37 7.82
C VAL A 140 0.99 -7.73 6.82
N HIS A 141 2.02 -8.45 6.40
CA HIS A 141 2.99 -8.02 5.38
C HIS A 141 2.99 -9.07 4.29
N GLU A 142 1.96 -9.00 3.47
CA GLU A 142 1.80 -9.95 2.37
C GLU A 142 2.99 -9.87 1.40
N LYS A 143 3.45 -11.03 0.99
CA LYS A 143 4.47 -11.19 -0.04
C LYS A 143 3.86 -11.89 -1.24
N LEU A 144 4.00 -11.29 -2.40
CA LEU A 144 3.63 -11.91 -3.66
C LEU A 144 4.76 -12.82 -4.12
N HIS A 145 4.47 -14.11 -4.25
CA HIS A 145 5.36 -15.08 -4.87
C HIS A 145 5.13 -15.08 -6.38
N VAL A 146 6.21 -14.97 -7.13
CA VAL A 146 6.21 -14.94 -8.60
C VAL A 146 7.38 -15.78 -9.09
N ASP A 147 7.09 -16.75 -9.94
CA ASP A 147 8.12 -17.57 -10.56
C ASP A 147 8.79 -16.82 -11.70
N GLY A 148 10.13 -16.65 -11.64
CA GLY A 148 10.92 -16.02 -12.67
C GLY A 148 11.44 -14.61 -12.34
N SER A 149 11.85 -13.88 -13.37
CA SER A 149 12.52 -12.58 -13.20
C SER A 149 11.54 -11.44 -12.97
N ILE A 150 11.93 -10.48 -12.11
CA ILE A 150 11.15 -9.28 -11.79
C ILE A 150 11.88 -8.06 -12.35
N GLY A 151 11.21 -7.34 -13.25
CA GLY A 151 11.64 -6.04 -13.74
C GLY A 151 11.20 -4.87 -12.84
N THR A 152 11.52 -3.66 -13.27
CA THR A 152 11.04 -2.43 -12.61
C THR A 152 10.57 -1.45 -13.68
N LEU A 153 9.35 -0.93 -13.54
CA LEU A 153 8.82 0.11 -14.40
C LEU A 153 9.42 1.48 -14.05
N LYS A 154 9.58 2.33 -15.05
CA LYS A 154 10.16 3.68 -14.91
C LYS A 154 9.15 4.69 -14.39
N ASN A 155 7.89 4.53 -14.83
CA ASN A 155 6.81 5.41 -14.42
C ASN A 155 6.19 4.97 -13.10
N PHE A 156 5.50 5.88 -12.44
CA PHE A 156 4.95 5.68 -11.10
C PHE A 156 3.43 5.61 -11.10
N MET A 157 2.90 4.98 -10.08
CA MET A 157 1.49 4.96 -9.71
C MET A 157 1.23 6.06 -8.67
N ILE A 158 0.13 6.77 -8.81
CA ILE A 158 -0.33 7.72 -7.80
C ILE A 158 -0.95 6.93 -6.66
N HIS A 159 -0.66 7.32 -5.41
CA HIS A 159 -1.24 6.72 -4.22
C HIS A 159 -1.65 7.84 -3.24
N TYR A 160 -2.95 8.02 -3.04
CA TYR A 160 -3.52 9.05 -2.16
C TYR A 160 -3.51 8.60 -0.70
N THR A 161 -2.31 8.31 -0.16
CA THR A 161 -2.12 7.80 1.21
C THR A 161 -2.52 8.78 2.31
N TYR A 162 -2.66 10.06 1.98
CA TYR A 162 -2.93 11.11 2.94
C TYR A 162 -4.39 11.53 2.91
N LYS A 163 -5.15 11.01 3.84
CA LYS A 163 -6.57 11.37 4.11
C LYS A 163 -6.70 12.43 5.22
N GLY A 164 -5.70 13.33 5.37
CA GLY A 164 -5.64 14.35 6.41
C GLY A 164 -4.70 14.02 7.57
N LEU A 165 -4.32 15.07 8.32
CA LEU A 165 -3.36 14.95 9.42
C LEU A 165 -3.89 14.06 10.55
N PHE A 166 -5.15 14.22 10.92
CA PHE A 166 -5.78 13.45 11.99
C PHE A 166 -5.73 11.94 11.68
N HIS A 167 -6.21 11.53 10.51
CA HIS A 167 -6.16 10.14 10.06
C HIS A 167 -4.74 9.57 10.04
N LEU A 168 -3.74 10.38 9.60
CA LEU A 168 -2.35 9.93 9.63
C LEU A 168 -1.82 9.70 11.04
N LEU A 169 -2.17 10.57 12.00
CA LEU A 169 -1.78 10.43 13.40
C LEU A 169 -2.46 9.23 14.06
N GLU A 170 -3.78 9.04 13.85
CA GLU A 170 -4.51 7.86 14.31
C GLU A 170 -3.88 6.55 13.79
N LYS A 171 -3.62 6.50 12.48
CA LYS A 171 -2.96 5.35 11.85
C LYS A 171 -1.59 5.08 12.49
N LYS A 172 -0.78 6.13 12.72
CA LYS A 172 0.53 6.00 13.40
C LYS A 172 0.38 5.52 14.83
N ASP A 173 -0.62 5.99 15.54
CA ASP A 173 -0.87 5.60 16.93
C ASP A 173 -1.34 4.15 17.05
N SER A 174 -2.25 3.73 16.20
CA SER A 174 -2.73 2.33 16.14
C SER A 174 -1.57 1.36 15.79
N TYR A 175 -0.75 1.71 14.81
CA TYR A 175 0.46 0.93 14.49
C TYR A 175 1.47 0.90 15.65
N ALA A 176 1.60 1.99 16.41
CA ALA A 176 2.48 2.02 17.57
C ALA A 176 2.01 1.06 18.65
N TRP A 177 0.70 0.93 18.92
CA TRP A 177 0.13 -0.09 19.82
C TRP A 177 0.41 -1.51 19.35
N PHE A 178 0.13 -1.79 18.07
CA PHE A 178 0.40 -3.12 17.51
C PHE A 178 1.88 -3.51 17.65
N GLN A 179 2.80 -2.60 17.28
CA GLN A 179 4.24 -2.83 17.38
C GLN A 179 4.72 -2.94 18.83
N ALA A 180 4.14 -2.18 19.75
CA ALA A 180 4.47 -2.25 21.17
C ALA A 180 4.10 -3.62 21.76
N ASN A 181 2.87 -4.08 21.52
CA ASN A 181 2.40 -5.40 21.97
C ASN A 181 3.26 -6.53 21.39
N THR A 182 3.53 -6.49 20.09
CA THR A 182 4.38 -7.49 19.43
C THR A 182 5.80 -7.49 19.98
N SER A 183 6.36 -6.31 20.25
CA SER A 183 7.72 -6.18 20.83
C SER A 183 7.78 -6.70 22.25
N PHE A 184 6.78 -6.38 23.05
CA PHE A 184 6.68 -6.84 24.44
C PHE A 184 6.52 -8.35 24.54
N LYS A 185 5.65 -8.97 23.71
CA LYS A 185 5.50 -10.43 23.59
C LYS A 185 6.81 -11.14 23.23
N LYS A 186 7.71 -10.45 22.47
CA LYS A 186 9.04 -10.95 22.14
C LYS A 186 10.09 -10.64 23.24
N GLY A 187 9.68 -10.26 24.43
CA GLY A 187 10.57 -9.95 25.57
C GLY A 187 11.36 -8.65 25.47
N LYS A 188 11.07 -7.78 24.48
CA LYS A 188 11.76 -6.50 24.34
C LYS A 188 11.30 -5.53 25.41
N LYS A 189 12.27 -4.93 26.11
CA LYS A 189 12.04 -3.90 27.12
C LYS A 189 12.39 -2.53 26.55
N ALA A 190 11.66 -1.50 26.97
CA ALA A 190 11.99 -0.09 26.69
C ALA A 190 12.55 0.59 27.92
N THR A 191 13.48 1.51 27.68
CA THR A 191 14.10 2.35 28.68
C THR A 191 14.01 3.82 28.25
N TYR A 192 14.35 4.77 29.13
CA TYR A 192 14.41 6.20 28.79
C TYR A 192 15.35 6.49 27.62
N PHE A 193 16.42 5.71 27.46
CA PHE A 193 17.31 5.81 26.28
C PHE A 193 16.54 5.56 24.98
N HIS A 194 15.72 4.52 24.92
CA HIS A 194 14.90 4.22 23.75
C HIS A 194 13.87 5.33 23.47
N LEU A 195 13.34 5.94 24.54
CA LEU A 195 12.34 7.00 24.44
C LEU A 195 12.87 8.27 23.80
N ILE A 196 14.16 8.59 24.05
CA ILE A 196 14.79 9.83 23.56
C ILE A 196 15.54 9.58 22.25
N PHE A 197 16.45 8.62 22.24
CA PHE A 197 17.39 8.45 21.12
C PHE A 197 16.75 7.80 19.87
N LYS A 198 15.79 6.88 20.02
CA LYS A 198 15.18 6.22 18.88
C LYS A 198 14.29 7.15 18.05
N PRO A 199 13.44 8.03 18.62
CA PRO A 199 12.71 9.04 17.85
C PRO A 199 13.66 10.05 17.18
N PHE A 200 14.69 10.52 17.90
CA PHE A 200 15.67 11.44 17.33
C PHE A 200 16.39 10.82 16.13
N TYR A 201 16.91 9.60 16.27
CA TYR A 201 17.52 8.87 15.16
C TYR A 201 16.52 8.68 14.00
N ARG A 202 15.25 8.41 14.29
CA ARG A 202 14.21 8.25 13.26
C ARG A 202 13.99 9.56 12.49
N PHE A 203 13.94 10.68 13.20
CA PHE A 203 13.85 12.00 12.58
C PHE A 203 15.07 12.27 11.71
N PHE A 204 16.25 12.17 12.26
CA PHE A 204 17.51 12.39 11.55
C PHE A 204 17.63 11.51 10.30
N SER A 205 17.35 10.21 10.44
CA SER A 205 17.36 9.28 9.32
C SER A 205 16.35 9.67 8.23
N SER A 206 15.12 10.09 8.61
CA SER A 206 14.08 10.45 7.63
C SER A 206 14.36 11.79 6.97
N TYR A 207 14.81 12.78 7.73
CA TYR A 207 14.97 14.15 7.24
C TYR A 207 16.31 14.37 6.54
N ILE A 208 17.41 13.86 7.14
CA ILE A 208 18.76 14.07 6.62
C ILE A 208 19.19 12.92 5.70
N LEU A 209 19.30 11.67 6.23
CA LEU A 209 19.89 10.57 5.47
C LEU A 209 19.03 10.19 4.24
N LYS A 210 17.72 10.25 4.36
CA LYS A 210 16.79 9.99 3.26
C LYS A 210 16.39 11.26 2.49
N ARG A 211 17.12 12.35 2.69
CA ARG A 211 16.94 13.63 1.99
C ARG A 211 15.54 14.23 2.08
N GLY A 212 14.80 13.96 3.16
CA GLY A 212 13.47 14.54 3.37
C GLY A 212 13.46 16.06 3.39
N PHE A 213 14.60 16.72 3.71
CA PHE A 213 14.76 18.17 3.64
C PHE A 213 14.55 18.73 2.22
N MET A 214 14.80 17.94 1.18
CA MET A 214 14.57 18.35 -0.22
C MET A 214 13.08 18.44 -0.56
N ASP A 215 12.21 17.84 0.23
CA ASP A 215 10.74 17.92 0.08
C ASP A 215 10.16 19.14 0.83
N GLY A 216 11.00 20.00 1.45
CA GLY A 216 10.59 21.22 2.16
C GLY A 216 9.74 20.94 3.39
N VAL A 217 8.71 21.79 3.64
CA VAL A 217 7.81 21.66 4.81
C VAL A 217 7.13 20.28 4.90
N PRO A 218 6.57 19.70 3.83
CA PRO A 218 6.03 18.33 3.88
C PRO A 218 7.04 17.28 4.32
N GLY A 219 8.29 17.39 3.88
CA GLY A 219 9.36 16.47 4.30
C GLY A 219 9.68 16.58 5.79
N LEU A 220 9.75 17.82 6.32
CA LEU A 220 9.94 18.08 7.74
C LEU A 220 8.77 17.51 8.57
N ALA A 221 7.53 17.82 8.17
CA ALA A 221 6.33 17.36 8.87
C ALA A 221 6.27 15.82 8.89
N LEU A 222 6.52 15.16 7.76
CA LEU A 222 6.50 13.69 7.67
C LEU A 222 7.62 13.06 8.52
N ALA A 223 8.83 13.65 8.55
CA ALA A 223 9.92 13.19 9.38
C ALA A 223 9.57 13.28 10.87
N SER A 224 8.94 14.39 11.30
CA SER A 224 8.46 14.62 12.67
C SER A 224 7.36 13.61 13.06
N ILE A 225 6.38 13.38 12.19
CA ILE A 225 5.30 12.40 12.45
C ILE A 225 5.86 10.97 12.52
N ASN A 226 6.85 10.63 11.70
CA ASN A 226 7.51 9.32 11.79
C ASN A 226 8.29 9.16 13.10
N ALA A 227 8.94 10.22 13.58
CA ALA A 227 9.62 10.24 14.88
C ALA A 227 8.62 10.11 16.03
N TYR A 228 7.49 10.82 15.97
CA TYR A 228 6.37 10.68 16.91
C TYR A 228 5.85 9.22 16.98
N GLY A 229 5.64 8.56 15.87
CA GLY A 229 5.21 7.15 15.86
C GLY A 229 6.21 6.21 16.57
N VAL A 230 7.51 6.49 16.47
CA VAL A 230 8.55 5.76 17.23
C VAL A 230 8.49 6.11 18.72
N PHE A 231 8.33 7.37 19.07
CA PHE A 231 8.16 7.84 20.45
C PHE A 231 6.94 7.17 21.10
N SER A 232 5.75 7.29 20.45
CA SER A 232 4.50 6.67 20.91
C SER A 232 4.65 5.16 21.16
N ARG A 233 5.32 4.43 20.25
CA ARG A 233 5.60 3.00 20.44
C ARG A 233 6.39 2.71 21.70
N TYR A 234 7.47 3.46 22.00
CA TYR A 234 8.28 3.21 23.19
C TYR A 234 7.60 3.64 24.48
N VAL A 235 6.80 4.71 24.45
CA VAL A 235 5.88 5.05 25.56
C VAL A 235 4.95 3.87 25.86
N LYS A 236 4.28 3.32 24.82
CA LYS A 236 3.36 2.19 24.95
C LYS A 236 4.05 0.93 25.49
N ILE A 237 5.27 0.62 25.08
CA ILE A 237 6.04 -0.48 25.68
C ILE A 237 6.27 -0.24 27.18
N ILE A 238 6.62 0.99 27.59
CA ILE A 238 6.83 1.34 29.02
C ILE A 238 5.51 1.20 29.79
N LEU A 239 4.38 1.66 29.23
CA LEU A 239 3.07 1.49 29.86
C LEU A 239 2.74 0.02 30.08
N ILE A 240 2.93 -0.84 29.07
CA ILE A 240 2.71 -2.29 29.19
C ILE A 240 3.64 -2.89 30.24
N GLN A 241 4.93 -2.52 30.30
CA GLN A 241 5.88 -2.99 31.31
C GLN A 241 5.46 -2.65 32.74
N LYS A 242 4.78 -1.52 32.92
CA LYS A 242 4.27 -1.06 34.24
C LYS A 242 2.85 -1.52 34.55
N GLY A 243 2.21 -2.31 33.66
CA GLY A 243 0.81 -2.72 33.84
C GLY A 243 -0.20 -1.57 33.70
N LEU A 244 0.21 -0.45 33.07
CA LEU A 244 -0.62 0.71 32.80
C LEU A 244 -1.20 0.61 31.37
N LYS A 245 -2.43 1.12 31.19
CA LYS A 245 -3.09 1.20 29.86
C LYS A 245 -3.06 2.62 29.32
#